data_51d79ca42c7bd5fd2a56f1c7e798930a
#
_entry.id   51d79ca42c7bd5fd2a56f1c7e798930a
#
_cell.length_a   1.000
_cell.length_b   1.000
_cell.length_c   1.000
_cell.angle_alpha   90.00
_cell.angle_beta   90.00
_cell.angle_gamma   90.00
#
_symmetry.space_group_name_H-M   'P 1'
#
loop_
_entity.id
_entity.type
_entity.pdbx_description
1 polymer ?
#
loop_
_entity_poly.entity_id
_entity_poly.type
_entity_poly.pdbx_seq_one_letter_code
_entity_poly.pdbx_strand_id
1 'polypeptide(L)'
;MNIKRMAGITGVVLACGILAAVGRSLSKEKKCQVLDEEGTIIAEIIYQDQAVHYDCKEGYEAYADLAYREAAAIMKEREDVELSEAYGKLAEEEMRIRTSFRTDTAEGLLQACKEDKDSVFGGQAMEKAAAVSDTNGHLLACYSQSMAEPFRNYVMYPTYAGSTIKPVSVYGPAIEDHKICWSSLYLDNAYYQITGEDKEKTDWPVNSYPYSNTLWTVQEALQKSNNAIAVKVLKDYGVEKSCKFLQNEFEIGTEEEQKRILEKGEDSVLSNLALGYLEEGVTMQEMMGAYQTFANGGLYTKIHTVTDMETGAGESYYHEKSKARQVFGADTAYIMNRMLKTVVEEGGTGRSAAVEGLDICGKTGTSDDFKDNWFIGMTPEYVCAVWYEFRGGMAGNESASVFRKIMENLKHDKEAAYPASENVEKGGYCLKTGLLANEYCKEQKQGYYRKNNNLNKCECNIAR
;
A
#
# COMPACT_ATOMS: atom_id res chain seq x y z
N MET A 1 20.80 -18.00 8.75
CA MET A 1 19.37 -17.65 8.79
C MET A 1 18.94 -17.65 10.27
N ASN A 2 19.00 -16.51 10.91
CA ASN A 2 18.82 -16.41 12.36
C ASN A 2 17.49 -15.72 12.67
N ILE A 3 16.50 -16.56 13.00
CA ILE A 3 15.11 -16.22 13.41
C ILE A 3 15.05 -15.50 14.80
N LYS A 4 16.15 -14.96 15.30
CA LYS A 4 16.24 -14.50 16.70
C LYS A 4 15.98 -13.00 16.95
N ARG A 5 15.52 -12.21 15.99
CA ARG A 5 15.23 -10.79 16.23
C ARG A 5 13.78 -10.32 15.92
N MET A 6 12.88 -11.24 15.53
CA MET A 6 11.42 -10.96 15.54
C MET A 6 10.78 -11.14 16.94
N ALA A 7 11.57 -11.29 17.98
CA ALA A 7 11.10 -11.56 19.35
C ALA A 7 10.93 -10.28 20.20
N GLY A 8 10.68 -9.14 19.59
CA GLY A 8 10.36 -7.88 20.31
C GLY A 8 8.88 -7.52 20.31
N ILE A 9 8.07 -8.14 19.47
CA ILE A 9 6.62 -8.03 19.55
C ILE A 9 6.12 -9.23 20.35
N THR A 10 6.05 -9.08 21.67
CA THR A 10 5.39 -10.04 22.55
C THR A 10 3.99 -10.28 21.99
N GLY A 11 3.76 -11.48 21.46
CA GLY A 11 2.48 -11.86 20.89
C GLY A 11 1.39 -11.72 21.95
N VAL A 12 0.57 -10.70 21.81
CA VAL A 12 -0.71 -10.60 22.52
C VAL A 12 -1.59 -11.68 21.89
N VAL A 13 -1.89 -12.71 22.65
CA VAL A 13 -2.68 -13.87 22.20
C VAL A 13 -4.13 -13.41 22.02
N LEU A 14 -4.63 -13.43 20.78
CA LEU A 14 -6.05 -13.33 20.50
C LEU A 14 -6.72 -14.67 20.80
N ALA A 15 -7.46 -14.76 21.89
CA ALA A 15 -8.35 -15.89 22.14
C ALA A 15 -9.80 -15.49 21.78
N CYS A 16 -10.26 -15.84 20.59
CA CYS A 16 -11.68 -15.84 20.27
C CYS A 16 -12.34 -17.03 21.01
N GLY A 17 -12.76 -16.82 22.25
CA GLY A 17 -13.44 -17.81 23.04
C GLY A 17 -14.86 -17.37 23.37
N ILE A 18 -15.87 -18.17 22.94
CA ILE A 18 -17.24 -18.08 23.44
C ILE A 18 -17.19 -18.38 24.93
N LEU A 19 -17.39 -17.36 25.76
CA LEU A 19 -17.51 -17.50 27.22
C LEU A 19 -18.78 -18.27 27.57
N ALA A 20 -18.62 -19.57 27.84
CA ALA A 20 -19.64 -20.34 28.57
C ALA A 20 -19.70 -19.80 30.01
N ALA A 21 -20.87 -19.32 30.40
CA ALA A 21 -21.14 -18.75 31.70
C ALA A 21 -20.84 -19.74 32.84
N VAL A 22 -19.72 -19.50 33.54
CA VAL A 22 -19.48 -20.05 34.87
C VAL A 22 -19.60 -18.89 35.85
N GLY A 23 -20.61 -18.95 36.72
CA GLY A 23 -20.88 -17.92 37.70
C GLY A 23 -19.67 -17.61 38.60
N ARG A 24 -19.04 -16.49 38.34
CA ARG A 24 -18.11 -15.78 39.23
C ARG A 24 -18.70 -14.42 39.59
N SER A 25 -18.56 -14.05 40.85
CA SER A 25 -18.92 -12.76 41.43
C SER A 25 -18.60 -11.61 40.46
N LEU A 26 -19.64 -10.87 40.07
CA LEU A 26 -19.57 -9.68 39.18
C LEU A 26 -18.84 -8.53 39.87
N SER A 27 -17.49 -8.53 39.86
CA SER A 27 -16.78 -7.27 39.70
C SER A 27 -17.05 -6.85 38.27
N LYS A 28 -17.57 -5.66 38.02
CA LYS A 28 -17.67 -5.09 36.67
C LYS A 28 -16.29 -5.21 36.02
N GLU A 29 -16.17 -6.06 35.02
CA GLU A 29 -14.92 -6.11 34.21
C GLU A 29 -14.72 -4.73 33.59
N LYS A 30 -13.56 -4.15 33.81
CA LYS A 30 -13.20 -2.87 33.22
C LYS A 30 -12.94 -3.10 31.74
N LYS A 31 -13.54 -2.25 30.91
CA LYS A 31 -13.52 -2.38 29.45
C LYS A 31 -13.08 -1.06 28.82
N CYS A 32 -12.21 -1.15 27.83
CA CYS A 32 -11.97 -0.08 26.89
C CYS A 32 -13.01 -0.14 25.76
N GLN A 33 -13.46 1.00 25.25
CA GLN A 33 -14.45 1.10 24.19
C GLN A 33 -13.83 1.72 22.94
N VAL A 34 -14.03 1.10 21.78
CA VAL A 34 -13.72 1.66 20.48
C VAL A 34 -15.01 2.17 19.84
N LEU A 35 -15.00 3.41 19.39
CA LEU A 35 -16.14 4.09 18.80
C LEU A 35 -15.85 4.49 17.35
N ASP A 36 -16.89 4.46 16.52
CA ASP A 36 -16.84 5.00 15.15
C ASP A 36 -16.79 6.54 15.14
N GLU A 37 -16.78 7.14 13.93
CA GLU A 37 -16.73 8.60 13.76
C GLU A 37 -17.96 9.30 14.35
N GLU A 38 -19.12 8.62 14.43
CA GLU A 38 -20.36 9.15 15.00
C GLU A 38 -20.45 8.96 16.52
N GLY A 39 -19.53 8.19 17.13
CA GLY A 39 -19.49 7.88 18.55
C GLY A 39 -20.28 6.64 18.98
N THR A 40 -20.64 5.79 18.00
CA THR A 40 -21.25 4.49 18.28
C THR A 40 -20.18 3.49 18.68
N ILE A 41 -20.42 2.68 19.71
CA ILE A 41 -19.49 1.63 20.13
C ILE A 41 -19.46 0.53 19.06
N ILE A 42 -18.28 0.27 18.50
CA ILE A 42 -18.04 -0.80 17.52
C ILE A 42 -17.33 -2.01 18.13
N ALA A 43 -16.63 -1.81 19.26
CA ALA A 43 -16.00 -2.88 20.01
C ALA A 43 -15.87 -2.52 21.49
N GLU A 44 -16.01 -3.52 22.36
CA GLU A 44 -15.56 -3.48 23.76
C GLU A 44 -14.35 -4.38 23.92
N ILE A 45 -13.30 -3.89 24.56
CA ILE A 45 -12.02 -4.58 24.70
C ILE A 45 -11.74 -4.85 26.16
N ILE A 46 -11.46 -6.10 26.48
CA ILE A 46 -11.08 -6.58 27.80
C ILE A 46 -9.62 -7.00 27.74
N TYR A 47 -8.80 -6.49 28.66
CA TYR A 47 -7.42 -6.93 28.83
C TYR A 47 -7.29 -7.72 30.13
N GLN A 48 -7.03 -9.02 30.01
CA GLN A 48 -6.91 -9.91 31.16
C GLN A 48 -5.81 -10.96 30.91
N ASP A 49 -5.00 -11.23 31.94
CA ASP A 49 -3.94 -12.25 31.90
C ASP A 49 -2.97 -12.06 30.72
N GLN A 50 -2.66 -10.81 30.39
CA GLN A 50 -1.85 -10.39 29.23
C GLN A 50 -2.46 -10.76 27.85
N ALA A 51 -3.74 -11.07 27.81
CA ALA A 51 -4.49 -11.32 26.60
C ALA A 51 -5.53 -10.22 26.33
N VAL A 52 -5.75 -9.92 25.06
CA VAL A 52 -6.78 -8.97 24.60
C VAL A 52 -7.96 -9.76 24.06
N HIS A 53 -9.16 -9.43 24.54
CA HIS A 53 -10.41 -10.01 24.07
C HIS A 53 -11.26 -8.90 23.44
N TYR A 54 -11.73 -9.12 22.22
CA TYR A 54 -12.57 -8.21 21.49
C TYR A 54 -14.01 -8.70 21.47
N ASP A 55 -14.93 -7.92 22.02
CA ASP A 55 -16.37 -8.11 21.89
C ASP A 55 -16.89 -7.12 20.84
N CYS A 56 -17.05 -7.58 19.61
CA CYS A 56 -17.42 -6.75 18.46
C CYS A 56 -18.20 -7.56 17.42
N LYS A 57 -18.78 -6.85 16.44
CA LYS A 57 -19.43 -7.49 15.29
C LYS A 57 -18.40 -8.27 14.49
N GLU A 58 -18.78 -9.47 14.03
CA GLU A 58 -17.94 -10.31 13.17
C GLU A 58 -17.40 -9.56 11.95
N GLY A 59 -16.07 -9.53 11.83
CA GLY A 59 -15.32 -8.82 10.79
C GLY A 59 -14.81 -7.45 11.20
N TYR A 60 -15.09 -6.97 12.43
CA TYR A 60 -14.57 -5.71 12.97
C TYR A 60 -13.30 -5.93 13.83
N GLU A 61 -12.92 -7.18 14.09
CA GLU A 61 -11.81 -7.53 14.99
C GLU A 61 -10.49 -6.92 14.56
N ALA A 62 -10.21 -6.94 13.23
CA ALA A 62 -8.97 -6.38 12.69
C ALA A 62 -8.88 -4.87 12.92
N TYR A 63 -9.98 -4.15 12.76
CA TYR A 63 -10.01 -2.72 13.01
C TYR A 63 -9.90 -2.38 14.50
N ALA A 64 -10.63 -3.10 15.34
CA ALA A 64 -10.57 -2.93 16.79
C ALA A 64 -9.15 -3.20 17.34
N ASP A 65 -8.47 -4.24 16.82
CA ASP A 65 -7.06 -4.53 17.14
C ASP A 65 -6.13 -3.38 16.77
N LEU A 66 -6.27 -2.81 15.55
CA LEU A 66 -5.47 -1.66 15.13
C LEU A 66 -5.70 -0.44 16.04
N ALA A 67 -6.96 -0.09 16.28
CA ALA A 67 -7.31 1.06 17.12
C ALA A 67 -6.78 0.92 18.55
N TYR A 68 -6.90 -0.28 19.14
CA TYR A 68 -6.40 -0.53 20.48
C TYR A 68 -4.87 -0.45 20.58
N ARG A 69 -4.15 -1.01 19.59
CA ARG A 69 -2.69 -0.94 19.51
C ARG A 69 -2.19 0.48 19.32
N GLU A 70 -2.85 1.26 18.47
CA GLU A 70 -2.53 2.67 18.25
C GLU A 70 -2.78 3.48 19.53
N ALA A 71 -3.91 3.29 20.21
CA ALA A 71 -4.20 3.92 21.49
C ALA A 71 -3.16 3.57 22.57
N ALA A 72 -2.71 2.31 22.62
CA ALA A 72 -1.66 1.89 23.54
C ALA A 72 -0.31 2.54 23.20
N ALA A 73 0.02 2.71 21.93
CA ALA A 73 1.23 3.42 21.50
C ALA A 73 1.17 4.90 21.88
N ILE A 74 0.02 5.56 21.71
CA ILE A 74 -0.21 6.94 22.15
C ILE A 74 -0.03 7.07 23.67
N MET A 75 -0.62 6.15 24.45
CA MET A 75 -0.51 6.15 25.90
C MET A 75 0.93 5.93 26.35
N LYS A 76 1.64 4.96 25.74
CA LYS A 76 3.05 4.70 26.00
C LYS A 76 3.90 5.98 25.85
N GLU A 77 3.73 6.72 24.74
CA GLU A 77 4.48 7.95 24.49
C GLU A 77 4.13 9.06 25.51
N ARG A 78 2.85 9.18 25.86
CA ARG A 78 2.40 10.27 26.73
C ARG A 78 2.81 10.07 28.18
N GLU A 79 2.83 8.82 28.64
CA GLU A 79 3.05 8.49 30.06
C GLU A 79 4.45 7.90 30.31
N ASP A 80 5.25 7.71 29.25
CA ASP A 80 6.59 7.10 29.32
C ASP A 80 6.57 5.72 30.02
N VAL A 81 5.61 4.89 29.65
CA VAL A 81 5.41 3.52 30.17
C VAL A 81 5.75 2.46 29.13
N GLU A 82 5.91 1.21 29.57
CA GLU A 82 6.06 0.09 28.63
C GLU A 82 4.74 -0.22 27.91
N LEU A 83 4.83 -0.72 26.67
CA LEU A 83 3.65 -1.00 25.84
C LEU A 83 2.69 -1.99 26.52
N SER A 84 3.22 -3.00 27.23
CA SER A 84 2.41 -3.97 27.97
C SER A 84 1.63 -3.34 29.13
N GLU A 85 2.19 -2.32 29.76
CA GLU A 85 1.52 -1.54 30.80
C GLU A 85 0.44 -0.63 30.19
N ALA A 86 0.72 0.00 29.05
CA ALA A 86 -0.25 0.83 28.35
C ALA A 86 -1.52 0.06 27.96
N TYR A 87 -1.41 -1.19 27.48
CA TYR A 87 -2.57 -2.04 27.24
C TYR A 87 -3.44 -2.26 28.48
N GLY A 88 -2.82 -2.51 29.63
CA GLY A 88 -3.55 -2.66 30.90
C GLY A 88 -4.26 -1.38 31.31
N LYS A 89 -3.55 -0.24 31.25
CA LYS A 89 -4.08 1.08 31.63
C LYS A 89 -5.29 1.50 30.79
N LEU A 90 -5.28 1.25 29.46
CA LEU A 90 -6.43 1.55 28.59
C LEU A 90 -7.72 0.91 29.13
N ALA A 91 -7.66 -0.34 29.58
CA ALA A 91 -8.81 -1.04 30.17
C ALA A 91 -9.10 -0.56 31.59
N GLU A 92 -8.07 -0.34 32.44
CA GLU A 92 -8.21 0.09 33.83
C GLU A 92 -8.86 1.48 33.95
N GLU A 93 -8.55 2.38 33.02
CA GLU A 93 -9.11 3.74 32.95
C GLU A 93 -10.42 3.79 32.17
N GLU A 94 -10.91 2.64 31.70
CA GLU A 94 -12.15 2.53 30.90
C GLU A 94 -12.15 3.48 29.70
N MET A 95 -10.99 3.56 29.02
CA MET A 95 -10.78 4.51 27.92
C MET A 95 -11.79 4.36 26.80
N ARG A 96 -12.24 5.50 26.28
CA ARG A 96 -13.08 5.59 25.09
C ARG A 96 -12.23 6.08 23.93
N ILE A 97 -12.02 5.24 22.94
CA ILE A 97 -11.19 5.50 21.76
C ILE A 97 -12.12 5.80 20.59
N ARG A 98 -12.22 7.08 20.21
CA ARG A 98 -12.94 7.48 19.01
C ARG A 98 -12.02 7.29 17.81
N THR A 99 -12.58 6.77 16.73
CA THR A 99 -11.83 6.44 15.51
C THR A 99 -12.48 7.05 14.28
N SER A 100 -11.77 6.96 13.16
CA SER A 100 -12.25 7.27 11.82
C SER A 100 -13.10 6.16 11.18
N PHE A 101 -13.46 5.11 11.93
CA PHE A 101 -14.26 3.99 11.42
C PHE A 101 -15.60 4.46 10.86
N ARG A 102 -15.93 3.97 9.66
CA ARG A 102 -17.21 4.21 9.01
C ARG A 102 -17.96 2.90 8.83
N THR A 103 -19.11 2.79 9.47
CA THR A 103 -19.92 1.57 9.45
C THR A 103 -20.35 1.19 8.03
N ASP A 104 -20.77 2.14 7.21
CA ASP A 104 -21.18 1.88 5.83
C ASP A 104 -20.02 1.42 4.93
N THR A 105 -18.84 2.02 5.10
CA THR A 105 -17.62 1.59 4.40
C THR A 105 -17.21 0.18 4.82
N ALA A 106 -17.27 -0.13 6.12
CA ALA A 106 -16.96 -1.46 6.64
C ALA A 106 -17.94 -2.53 6.14
N GLU A 107 -19.22 -2.23 6.09
CA GLU A 107 -20.23 -3.16 5.56
C GLU A 107 -20.02 -3.42 4.06
N GLY A 108 -19.73 -2.39 3.26
CA GLY A 108 -19.42 -2.53 1.83
C GLY A 108 -18.15 -3.36 1.58
N LEU A 109 -17.09 -3.12 2.38
CA LEU A 109 -15.86 -3.89 2.31
C LEU A 109 -16.09 -5.37 2.71
N LEU A 110 -16.76 -5.62 3.84
CA LEU A 110 -17.06 -6.97 4.32
C LEU A 110 -17.94 -7.75 3.34
N GLN A 111 -18.94 -7.10 2.74
CA GLN A 111 -19.77 -7.69 1.71
C GLN A 111 -18.91 -8.17 0.53
N ALA A 112 -18.05 -7.31 -0.01
CA ALA A 112 -17.15 -7.66 -1.10
C ALA A 112 -16.21 -8.84 -0.75
N CYS A 113 -15.68 -8.87 0.48
CA CYS A 113 -14.78 -9.93 0.94
C CYS A 113 -15.48 -11.25 1.20
N LYS A 114 -16.78 -11.24 1.62
CA LYS A 114 -17.56 -12.44 1.96
C LYS A 114 -18.30 -13.04 0.77
N GLU A 115 -18.78 -12.23 -0.17
CA GLU A 115 -19.52 -12.68 -1.36
C GLU A 115 -18.63 -13.37 -2.40
N ASP A 116 -17.36 -13.22 -2.26
CA ASP A 116 -16.39 -13.77 -3.22
C ASP A 116 -16.11 -15.27 -2.99
N LYS A 117 -17.19 -16.07 -2.84
CA LYS A 117 -17.11 -17.49 -2.52
C LYS A 117 -16.47 -18.35 -3.62
N ASP A 118 -16.52 -17.89 -4.87
CA ASP A 118 -16.03 -18.61 -6.05
C ASP A 118 -14.66 -18.11 -6.52
N SER A 119 -14.13 -17.06 -5.91
CA SER A 119 -12.81 -16.51 -6.19
C SER A 119 -11.79 -16.92 -5.14
N VAL A 120 -10.57 -16.47 -5.33
CA VAL A 120 -9.44 -16.69 -4.44
C VAL A 120 -9.75 -16.31 -2.99
N PHE A 121 -10.55 -15.25 -2.76
CA PHE A 121 -11.00 -14.88 -1.42
C PHE A 121 -11.99 -15.88 -0.81
N GLY A 122 -12.74 -16.62 -1.63
CA GLY A 122 -13.75 -17.58 -1.16
C GLY A 122 -13.26 -19.01 -0.97
N GLY A 123 -12.20 -19.44 -1.67
CA GLY A 123 -11.91 -20.86 -1.76
C GLY A 123 -10.49 -21.32 -1.42
N GLN A 124 -9.48 -20.54 -1.70
CA GLN A 124 -8.08 -21.02 -1.66
C GLN A 124 -7.10 -20.09 -0.94
N ALA A 125 -7.44 -18.80 -0.72
CA ALA A 125 -6.60 -17.91 0.06
C ALA A 125 -6.73 -18.25 1.55
N MET A 126 -5.64 -18.61 2.18
CA MET A 126 -5.59 -18.94 3.60
C MET A 126 -5.46 -17.69 4.46
N GLU A 127 -4.69 -16.73 3.98
CA GLU A 127 -4.41 -15.47 4.64
C GLU A 127 -4.83 -14.34 3.70
N LYS A 128 -5.58 -13.36 4.21
CA LYS A 128 -6.08 -12.25 3.39
C LYS A 128 -6.36 -11.01 4.21
N ALA A 129 -6.19 -9.86 3.58
CA ALA A 129 -6.54 -8.58 4.15
C ALA A 129 -7.02 -7.59 3.08
N ALA A 130 -7.89 -6.69 3.51
CA ALA A 130 -8.30 -5.53 2.72
C ALA A 130 -8.51 -4.34 3.65
N ALA A 131 -8.18 -3.14 3.18
CA ALA A 131 -8.33 -1.92 3.95
C ALA A 131 -8.72 -0.75 3.05
N VAL A 132 -9.51 0.17 3.59
CA VAL A 132 -9.94 1.41 2.93
C VAL A 132 -9.64 2.58 3.84
N SER A 133 -8.92 3.57 3.33
CA SER A 133 -8.71 4.86 3.97
C SER A 133 -9.27 6.00 3.11
N ASP A 134 -9.44 7.17 3.70
CA ASP A 134 -9.54 8.39 2.91
C ASP A 134 -8.17 8.81 2.37
N THR A 135 -8.12 9.90 1.62
CA THR A 135 -6.88 10.44 1.05
C THR A 135 -6.09 11.33 2.04
N ASN A 136 -6.52 11.40 3.30
CA ASN A 136 -5.88 12.18 4.38
C ASN A 136 -5.22 11.29 5.44
N GLY A 137 -5.33 9.96 5.29
CA GLY A 137 -4.68 8.98 6.17
C GLY A 137 -5.61 8.36 7.21
N HIS A 138 -6.90 8.73 7.27
CA HIS A 138 -7.85 8.10 8.16
C HIS A 138 -8.23 6.71 7.65
N LEU A 139 -7.97 5.67 8.43
CA LEU A 139 -8.42 4.30 8.11
C LEU A 139 -9.91 4.18 8.41
N LEU A 140 -10.72 4.00 7.37
CA LEU A 140 -12.18 3.98 7.48
C LEU A 140 -12.74 2.59 7.80
N ALA A 141 -12.10 1.56 7.26
CA ALA A 141 -12.47 0.16 7.47
C ALA A 141 -11.30 -0.76 7.11
N CYS A 142 -11.26 -1.93 7.73
CA CYS A 142 -10.37 -3.00 7.29
C CYS A 142 -10.94 -4.38 7.64
N TYR A 143 -10.41 -5.38 6.98
CA TYR A 143 -10.69 -6.79 7.19
C TYR A 143 -9.39 -7.58 7.14
N SER A 144 -9.22 -8.54 8.04
CA SER A 144 -8.15 -9.51 7.99
C SER A 144 -8.66 -10.88 8.37
N GLN A 145 -8.28 -11.89 7.60
CA GLN A 145 -8.48 -13.29 7.95
C GLN A 145 -7.12 -13.96 8.07
N SER A 146 -6.92 -14.68 9.18
CA SER A 146 -5.73 -15.45 9.41
C SER A 146 -6.09 -16.86 9.85
N MET A 147 -5.39 -17.85 9.29
CA MET A 147 -5.44 -19.25 9.76
C MET A 147 -4.35 -19.54 10.79
N ALA A 148 -3.50 -18.54 11.09
CA ALA A 148 -2.44 -18.68 12.09
C ALA A 148 -3.00 -18.55 13.51
N GLU A 149 -2.43 -19.32 14.44
CA GLU A 149 -2.65 -19.16 15.88
C GLU A 149 -1.33 -18.71 16.52
N PRO A 150 -1.29 -17.55 17.20
CA PRO A 150 -2.38 -16.58 17.37
C PRO A 150 -2.72 -15.83 16.06
N PHE A 151 -3.92 -15.25 16.02
CA PHE A 151 -4.41 -14.41 14.92
C PHE A 151 -3.38 -13.36 14.51
N ARG A 152 -3.17 -13.22 13.19
CA ARG A 152 -2.34 -12.17 12.60
C ARG A 152 -3.20 -11.17 11.85
N ASN A 153 -3.06 -9.91 12.23
CA ASN A 153 -3.71 -8.83 11.53
C ASN A 153 -2.84 -8.39 10.33
N TYR A 154 -3.15 -8.89 9.13
CA TYR A 154 -2.35 -8.63 7.93
C TYR A 154 -2.46 -7.19 7.39
N VAL A 155 -3.28 -6.34 7.99
CA VAL A 155 -3.25 -4.90 7.71
C VAL A 155 -1.98 -4.26 8.27
N MET A 156 -1.45 -4.80 9.38
CA MET A 156 -0.22 -4.35 10.02
C MET A 156 0.92 -5.38 10.03
N TYR A 157 0.66 -6.62 9.58
CA TYR A 157 1.69 -7.64 9.51
C TYR A 157 2.48 -7.50 8.21
N PRO A 158 3.84 -7.41 8.27
CA PRO A 158 4.63 -7.18 7.08
C PRO A 158 4.60 -8.36 6.12
N THR A 159 4.48 -8.06 4.82
CA THR A 159 4.55 -9.04 3.71
C THR A 159 5.40 -8.46 2.58
N TYR A 160 5.72 -9.25 1.55
CA TYR A 160 6.44 -8.72 0.40
C TYR A 160 5.54 -7.88 -0.50
N ALA A 161 5.98 -6.66 -0.78
CA ALA A 161 5.23 -5.74 -1.63
C ALA A 161 5.10 -6.19 -3.09
N GLY A 162 6.06 -6.98 -3.57
CA GLY A 162 6.16 -7.26 -4.99
C GLY A 162 6.18 -5.97 -5.81
N SER A 163 5.62 -6.02 -6.99
CA SER A 163 5.60 -4.86 -7.91
C SER A 163 4.79 -3.64 -7.44
N THR A 164 4.07 -3.70 -6.31
CA THR A 164 3.42 -2.49 -5.74
C THR A 164 4.44 -1.51 -5.20
N ILE A 165 5.68 -1.92 -4.94
CA ILE A 165 6.74 -1.02 -4.49
C ILE A 165 7.18 -0.03 -5.59
N LYS A 166 7.09 -0.39 -6.89
CA LYS A 166 7.65 0.36 -8.03
C LYS A 166 7.24 1.82 -8.10
N PRO A 167 5.97 2.20 -7.89
CA PRO A 167 5.57 3.61 -7.90
C PRO A 167 6.28 4.45 -6.85
N VAL A 168 6.53 3.89 -5.67
CA VAL A 168 7.01 4.64 -4.48
C VAL A 168 8.53 4.58 -4.30
N SER A 169 9.18 3.53 -4.81
CA SER A 169 10.64 3.37 -4.74
C SER A 169 11.38 3.76 -6.02
N VAL A 170 10.74 3.62 -7.18
CA VAL A 170 11.40 3.79 -8.48
C VAL A 170 10.86 4.98 -9.25
N TYR A 171 9.61 4.91 -9.70
CA TYR A 171 9.09 5.87 -10.68
C TYR A 171 8.77 7.24 -10.09
N GLY A 172 8.08 7.28 -8.95
CA GLY A 172 7.74 8.54 -8.27
C GLY A 172 8.96 9.39 -7.94
N PRO A 173 9.93 8.84 -7.18
CA PRO A 173 11.17 9.56 -6.85
C PRO A 173 11.98 9.97 -8.08
N ALA A 174 12.06 9.12 -9.10
CA ALA A 174 12.81 9.43 -10.32
C ALA A 174 12.14 10.54 -11.16
N ILE A 175 10.80 10.63 -11.15
CA ILE A 175 10.06 11.73 -11.77
C ILE A 175 10.22 13.01 -10.95
N GLU A 176 10.15 12.92 -9.60
CA GLU A 176 10.33 14.06 -8.70
C GLU A 176 11.68 14.76 -8.97
N ASP A 177 12.72 13.98 -9.07
CA ASP A 177 14.09 14.46 -9.31
C ASP A 177 14.42 14.70 -10.78
N HIS A 178 13.44 14.74 -11.67
CA HIS A 178 13.61 14.99 -13.11
C HIS A 178 14.58 14.01 -13.82
N LYS A 179 14.76 12.80 -13.29
CA LYS A 179 15.61 11.77 -13.92
C LYS A 179 14.91 11.11 -15.10
N ILE A 180 13.61 10.96 -15.00
CA ILE A 180 12.76 10.42 -16.04
C ILE A 180 11.52 11.29 -16.24
N CYS A 181 10.87 11.14 -17.38
CA CYS A 181 9.54 11.67 -17.65
C CYS A 181 8.65 10.57 -18.21
N TRP A 182 7.36 10.85 -18.43
CA TRP A 182 6.37 9.94 -18.99
C TRP A 182 6.87 9.05 -20.13
N SER A 183 7.59 9.64 -21.08
CA SER A 183 8.03 9.01 -22.32
C SER A 183 9.52 8.67 -22.38
N SER A 184 10.24 8.71 -21.26
CA SER A 184 11.63 8.24 -21.20
C SER A 184 11.72 6.79 -21.67
N LEU A 185 12.66 6.49 -22.56
CA LEU A 185 12.79 5.19 -23.23
C LEU A 185 13.86 4.32 -22.58
N TYR A 186 13.49 3.08 -22.32
CA TYR A 186 14.39 2.02 -21.85
C TYR A 186 14.23 0.77 -22.71
N LEU A 187 15.33 0.06 -22.94
CA LEU A 187 15.31 -1.22 -23.66
C LEU A 187 14.77 -2.32 -22.78
N ASP A 188 13.70 -3.00 -23.24
CA ASP A 188 13.12 -4.17 -22.55
C ASP A 188 13.93 -5.41 -22.88
N ASN A 189 15.01 -5.63 -22.14
CA ASN A 189 15.85 -6.82 -22.16
C ASN A 189 16.44 -7.08 -20.78
N ALA A 190 17.03 -8.24 -20.55
CA ALA A 190 17.70 -8.55 -19.30
C ALA A 190 18.68 -7.44 -18.88
N TYR A 191 18.77 -7.18 -17.59
CA TYR A 191 19.78 -6.28 -17.02
C TYR A 191 21.16 -6.96 -17.05
N TYR A 192 21.22 -8.21 -16.61
CA TYR A 192 22.39 -9.09 -16.74
C TYR A 192 21.97 -10.57 -16.73
N GLN A 193 22.94 -11.49 -16.78
CA GLN A 193 22.71 -12.93 -16.67
C GLN A 193 23.29 -13.46 -15.36
N ILE A 194 22.45 -14.16 -14.59
CA ILE A 194 22.89 -14.93 -13.43
C ILE A 194 23.39 -16.29 -13.90
N THR A 195 24.56 -16.73 -13.37
CA THR A 195 25.07 -18.08 -13.62
C THR A 195 24.72 -18.95 -12.42
N GLY A 196 23.85 -19.94 -12.60
CA GLY A 196 23.48 -20.93 -11.59
C GLY A 196 24.63 -21.87 -11.23
N GLU A 197 24.44 -22.69 -10.19
CA GLU A 197 25.42 -23.71 -9.75
C GLU A 197 25.68 -24.77 -10.84
N ASP A 198 24.69 -25.05 -11.66
CA ASP A 198 24.75 -25.95 -12.83
C ASP A 198 25.39 -25.32 -14.06
N LYS A 199 25.89 -24.07 -13.97
CA LYS A 199 26.44 -23.22 -15.03
C LYS A 199 25.43 -22.80 -16.10
N GLU A 200 24.15 -23.01 -15.90
CA GLU A 200 23.12 -22.41 -16.74
C GLU A 200 23.07 -20.90 -16.48
N LYS A 201 22.83 -20.16 -17.56
CA LYS A 201 22.66 -18.70 -17.52
C LYS A 201 21.21 -18.34 -17.60
N THR A 202 20.74 -17.62 -16.59
CA THR A 202 19.36 -17.12 -16.55
C THR A 202 19.37 -15.60 -16.65
N ASP A 203 18.56 -15.08 -17.56
CA ASP A 203 18.37 -13.64 -17.70
C ASP A 203 17.69 -13.07 -16.45
N TRP A 204 18.18 -11.94 -15.93
CA TRP A 204 17.63 -11.26 -14.76
C TRP A 204 17.42 -9.74 -15.02
N PRO A 205 16.36 -9.13 -14.43
CA PRO A 205 15.22 -9.78 -13.75
C PRO A 205 14.22 -10.34 -14.77
N VAL A 206 13.56 -11.43 -14.41
CA VAL A 206 12.54 -12.03 -15.30
C VAL A 206 11.26 -11.18 -15.29
N ASN A 207 10.70 -10.90 -16.47
CA ASN A 207 9.34 -10.38 -16.59
C ASN A 207 8.32 -11.54 -16.55
N SER A 208 7.06 -11.25 -16.28
CA SER A 208 5.95 -12.21 -16.42
C SER A 208 5.63 -12.58 -17.88
N TYR A 209 6.33 -12.00 -18.82
CA TYR A 209 6.24 -12.21 -20.27
C TYR A 209 7.65 -12.11 -20.89
N PRO A 210 7.86 -12.64 -22.11
CA PRO A 210 9.17 -12.57 -22.77
C PRO A 210 9.61 -11.13 -23.02
N TYR A 211 10.93 -10.87 -22.96
CA TYR A 211 11.48 -9.58 -23.36
C TYR A 211 11.16 -9.27 -24.82
N SER A 212 10.75 -8.05 -25.07
CA SER A 212 10.49 -7.59 -26.44
C SER A 212 11.77 -7.26 -27.22
N ASN A 213 12.87 -6.97 -26.52
CA ASN A 213 14.12 -6.43 -27.06
C ASN A 213 13.89 -5.12 -27.87
N THR A 214 12.88 -4.35 -27.48
CA THR A 214 12.55 -3.05 -28.06
C THR A 214 12.54 -1.95 -26.99
N LEU A 215 12.53 -0.70 -27.39
CA LEU A 215 12.42 0.44 -26.51
C LEU A 215 10.97 0.61 -26.06
N TRP A 216 10.77 0.73 -24.76
CA TRP A 216 9.49 1.06 -24.13
C TRP A 216 9.59 2.35 -23.34
N THR A 217 8.49 3.07 -23.28
CA THR A 217 8.39 4.21 -22.37
C THR A 217 8.28 3.73 -20.93
N VAL A 218 8.69 4.57 -19.98
CA VAL A 218 8.51 4.26 -18.55
C VAL A 218 7.04 4.13 -18.19
N GLN A 219 6.13 4.85 -18.88
CA GLN A 219 4.69 4.67 -18.69
C GLN A 219 4.24 3.26 -19.12
N GLU A 220 4.64 2.79 -20.31
CA GLU A 220 4.32 1.42 -20.76
C GLU A 220 4.92 0.37 -19.85
N ALA A 221 6.14 0.60 -19.36
CA ALA A 221 6.80 -0.28 -18.40
C ALA A 221 6.04 -0.38 -17.07
N LEU A 222 5.53 0.74 -16.54
CA LEU A 222 4.70 0.75 -15.34
C LEU A 222 3.34 0.07 -15.58
N GLN A 223 2.68 0.36 -16.70
CA GLN A 223 1.40 -0.23 -17.12
C GLN A 223 1.46 -1.76 -17.17
N LYS A 224 2.56 -2.31 -17.71
CA LYS A 224 2.80 -3.74 -17.85
C LYS A 224 3.59 -4.35 -16.70
N SER A 225 3.92 -3.56 -15.70
CA SER A 225 4.72 -3.99 -14.54
C SER A 225 6.08 -4.59 -14.90
N ASN A 226 6.76 -4.04 -15.93
CA ASN A 226 8.04 -4.53 -16.43
C ASN A 226 9.12 -4.49 -15.34
N ASN A 227 9.78 -5.62 -15.09
CA ASN A 227 10.82 -5.74 -14.07
C ASN A 227 12.16 -5.21 -14.56
N ALA A 228 12.54 -5.53 -15.79
CA ALA A 228 13.82 -5.16 -16.36
C ALA A 228 13.99 -3.63 -16.48
N ILE A 229 12.93 -2.93 -16.89
CA ILE A 229 12.94 -1.48 -16.99
C ILE A 229 12.91 -0.84 -15.60
N ALA A 230 12.14 -1.38 -14.65
CA ALA A 230 12.12 -0.87 -13.28
C ALA A 230 13.53 -0.91 -12.63
N VAL A 231 14.25 -2.02 -12.81
CA VAL A 231 15.64 -2.16 -12.34
C VAL A 231 16.56 -1.12 -12.97
N LYS A 232 16.47 -0.90 -14.29
CA LYS A 232 17.29 0.09 -15.01
C LYS A 232 16.99 1.52 -14.55
N VAL A 233 15.72 1.86 -14.40
CA VAL A 233 15.31 3.18 -13.88
C VAL A 233 15.83 3.38 -12.46
N LEU A 234 15.70 2.36 -11.58
CA LEU A 234 16.24 2.44 -10.22
C LEU A 234 17.76 2.65 -10.21
N LYS A 235 18.48 1.94 -11.09
CA LYS A 235 19.93 2.08 -11.21
C LYS A 235 20.32 3.51 -11.61
N ASP A 236 19.62 4.07 -12.61
CA ASP A 236 19.88 5.42 -13.10
C ASP A 236 19.47 6.50 -12.07
N TYR A 237 18.42 6.23 -11.29
CA TYR A 237 18.01 7.11 -10.19
C TYR A 237 19.01 7.10 -9.05
N GLY A 238 19.49 5.93 -8.68
CA GLY A 238 20.42 5.66 -7.59
C GLY A 238 19.78 4.87 -6.45
N VAL A 239 20.29 3.67 -6.22
CA VAL A 239 19.74 2.72 -5.23
C VAL A 239 19.77 3.25 -3.80
N GLU A 240 20.89 3.87 -3.38
CA GLU A 240 20.99 4.48 -2.04
C GLU A 240 19.98 5.63 -1.86
N LYS A 241 19.77 6.41 -2.91
CA LYS A 241 18.82 7.52 -2.91
C LYS A 241 17.39 7.04 -2.76
N SER A 242 17.02 5.99 -3.49
CA SER A 242 15.71 5.33 -3.38
C SER A 242 15.49 4.74 -1.98
N CYS A 243 16.49 4.06 -1.43
CA CYS A 243 16.43 3.46 -0.12
C CYS A 243 16.17 4.52 0.97
N LYS A 244 16.94 5.61 0.96
CA LYS A 244 16.74 6.75 1.87
C LYS A 244 15.38 7.44 1.67
N PHE A 245 14.92 7.51 0.43
CA PHE A 245 13.62 8.10 0.13
C PHE A 245 12.48 7.30 0.76
N LEU A 246 12.46 5.97 0.63
CA LEU A 246 11.44 5.12 1.24
C LEU A 246 11.38 5.30 2.76
N GLN A 247 12.52 5.33 3.43
CA GLN A 247 12.57 5.48 4.88
C GLN A 247 12.17 6.89 5.33
N ASN A 248 12.80 7.93 4.75
CA ASN A 248 12.61 9.30 5.21
C ASN A 248 11.22 9.83 4.87
N GLU A 249 10.67 9.38 3.72
CA GLU A 249 9.41 9.90 3.22
C GLU A 249 8.21 9.02 3.53
N PHE A 250 8.40 7.73 3.79
CA PHE A 250 7.28 6.82 4.03
C PHE A 250 7.43 5.96 5.28
N GLU A 251 8.55 6.09 6.00
CA GLU A 251 8.88 5.26 7.15
C GLU A 251 8.95 3.75 6.80
N ILE A 252 9.16 3.43 5.50
CA ILE A 252 9.31 2.07 5.01
C ILE A 252 10.77 1.62 5.14
N GLY A 253 10.97 0.53 5.88
CA GLY A 253 12.29 0.01 6.23
C GLY A 253 12.95 0.75 7.39
N THR A 254 13.92 0.11 8.02
CA THR A 254 14.72 0.67 9.14
C THR A 254 16.10 1.10 8.67
N GLU A 255 16.81 1.93 9.46
CA GLU A 255 18.20 2.29 9.17
C GLU A 255 19.10 1.05 9.11
N GLU A 256 18.87 0.08 10.00
CA GLU A 256 19.60 -1.19 10.00
C GLU A 256 19.32 -2.03 8.75
N GLU A 257 18.06 -2.08 8.31
CA GLU A 257 17.70 -2.78 7.08
C GLU A 257 18.35 -2.12 5.87
N GLN A 258 18.29 -0.80 5.76
CA GLN A 258 18.95 -0.06 4.68
C GLN A 258 20.44 -0.38 4.61
N LYS A 259 21.13 -0.33 5.75
CA LYS A 259 22.55 -0.65 5.80
C LYS A 259 22.80 -2.09 5.35
N ARG A 260 22.02 -3.06 5.82
CA ARG A 260 22.12 -4.46 5.37
C ARG A 260 21.87 -4.63 3.88
N ILE A 261 20.84 -3.96 3.34
CA ILE A 261 20.51 -3.99 1.91
C ILE A 261 21.68 -3.46 1.10
N LEU A 262 22.23 -2.31 1.46
CA LEU A 262 23.35 -1.69 0.73
C LEU A 262 24.68 -2.48 0.83
N GLU A 263 24.88 -3.23 1.92
CA GLU A 263 26.05 -4.08 2.11
C GLU A 263 26.00 -5.42 1.33
N LYS A 264 24.80 -5.89 0.92
CA LYS A 264 24.61 -7.20 0.25
C LYS A 264 25.02 -7.25 -1.21
N GLY A 265 25.34 -6.12 -1.80
CA GLY A 265 25.69 -6.00 -3.21
C GLY A 265 24.49 -5.63 -4.10
N GLU A 266 24.82 -5.21 -5.32
CA GLU A 266 23.90 -4.53 -6.24
C GLU A 266 22.64 -5.35 -6.56
N ASP A 267 22.79 -6.66 -6.78
CA ASP A 267 21.68 -7.53 -7.18
C ASP A 267 20.57 -7.61 -6.11
N SER A 268 20.99 -7.78 -4.85
CA SER A 268 20.06 -7.82 -3.72
C SER A 268 19.35 -6.48 -3.53
N VAL A 269 20.09 -5.38 -3.64
CA VAL A 269 19.53 -4.03 -3.51
C VAL A 269 18.50 -3.74 -4.59
N LEU A 270 18.81 -4.08 -5.85
CA LEU A 270 17.92 -3.89 -6.97
C LEU A 270 16.65 -4.75 -6.83
N SER A 271 16.78 -6.01 -6.38
CA SER A 271 15.64 -6.88 -6.11
C SER A 271 14.74 -6.32 -5.00
N ASN A 272 15.32 -5.88 -3.89
CA ASN A 272 14.56 -5.35 -2.76
C ASN A 272 13.77 -4.09 -3.15
N LEU A 273 14.42 -3.14 -3.81
CA LEU A 273 13.82 -1.82 -4.08
C LEU A 273 12.99 -1.75 -5.36
N ALA A 274 13.37 -2.48 -6.42
CA ALA A 274 12.63 -2.46 -7.68
C ALA A 274 11.56 -3.53 -7.80
N LEU A 275 11.70 -4.65 -7.06
CA LEU A 275 10.81 -5.81 -7.18
C LEU A 275 10.03 -6.10 -5.88
N GLY A 276 10.35 -5.39 -4.79
CA GLY A 276 9.57 -5.42 -3.54
C GLY A 276 9.92 -6.56 -2.58
N TYR A 277 11.17 -7.00 -2.58
CA TYR A 277 11.67 -8.02 -1.65
C TYR A 277 12.42 -7.42 -0.46
N LEU A 278 11.85 -6.39 0.17
CA LEU A 278 12.37 -5.85 1.42
C LEU A 278 12.40 -6.95 2.50
N GLU A 279 13.50 -7.05 3.25
CA GLU A 279 13.71 -8.17 4.17
C GLU A 279 12.75 -8.16 5.35
N GLU A 280 12.43 -6.99 5.86
CA GLU A 280 11.47 -6.80 6.93
C GLU A 280 10.02 -6.74 6.40
N GLY A 281 9.84 -6.73 5.06
CA GLY A 281 8.56 -6.61 4.40
C GLY A 281 8.00 -5.19 4.46
N VAL A 282 6.74 -5.05 4.09
CA VAL A 282 5.95 -3.81 4.21
C VAL A 282 4.58 -4.14 4.77
N THR A 283 4.02 -3.23 5.55
CA THR A 283 2.64 -3.33 6.03
C THR A 283 1.68 -2.73 5.00
N MET A 284 0.42 -3.14 5.07
CA MET A 284 -0.63 -2.54 4.22
C MET A 284 -0.80 -1.05 4.51
N GLN A 285 -0.72 -0.65 5.80
CA GLN A 285 -0.82 0.76 6.20
C GLN A 285 0.31 1.62 5.62
N GLU A 286 1.56 1.15 5.65
CA GLU A 286 2.70 1.87 5.05
C GLU A 286 2.50 2.07 3.54
N MET A 287 2.10 1.02 2.84
CA MET A 287 1.87 1.10 1.40
C MET A 287 0.69 2.00 1.04
N MET A 288 -0.41 1.95 1.79
CA MET A 288 -1.55 2.86 1.61
C MET A 288 -1.14 4.31 1.85
N GLY A 289 -0.37 4.58 2.91
CA GLY A 289 0.18 5.90 3.19
C GLY A 289 1.06 6.44 2.06
N ALA A 290 1.90 5.61 1.47
CA ALA A 290 2.72 6.01 0.33
C ALA A 290 1.87 6.30 -0.93
N TYR A 291 0.86 5.46 -1.21
CA TYR A 291 -0.01 5.63 -2.39
C TYR A 291 -0.94 6.84 -2.29
N GLN A 292 -1.42 7.20 -1.11
CA GLN A 292 -2.27 8.39 -0.94
C GLN A 292 -1.63 9.66 -1.50
N THR A 293 -0.30 9.76 -1.50
CA THR A 293 0.44 10.90 -2.05
C THR A 293 0.11 11.15 -3.53
N PHE A 294 -0.21 10.10 -4.27
CA PHE A 294 -0.61 10.21 -5.67
C PHE A 294 -2.09 10.56 -5.85
N ALA A 295 -2.88 10.48 -4.78
CA ALA A 295 -4.30 10.82 -4.81
C ALA A 295 -4.59 12.25 -4.33
N ASN A 296 -3.73 12.82 -3.48
CA ASN A 296 -3.99 14.09 -2.77
C ASN A 296 -2.99 15.22 -3.08
N GLY A 297 -2.30 15.17 -4.21
CA GLY A 297 -1.38 16.24 -4.62
C GLY A 297 0.01 16.16 -3.96
N GLY A 298 0.41 14.98 -3.52
CA GLY A 298 1.76 14.72 -3.00
C GLY A 298 1.91 14.79 -1.49
N LEU A 299 0.80 14.93 -0.76
CA LEU A 299 0.80 14.99 0.69
C LEU A 299 0.81 13.58 1.30
N TYR A 300 1.66 13.34 2.28
CA TYR A 300 1.73 12.12 3.08
C TYR A 300 1.19 12.37 4.49
N THR A 301 0.34 11.50 4.93
CA THR A 301 -0.07 11.34 6.33
C THR A 301 0.02 9.85 6.67
N LYS A 302 0.59 9.51 7.81
CA LYS A 302 0.60 8.11 8.26
C LYS A 302 -0.83 7.60 8.41
N ILE A 303 -1.10 6.39 7.91
CA ILE A 303 -2.42 5.78 8.09
C ILE A 303 -2.65 5.52 9.57
N HIS A 304 -3.78 5.98 10.08
CA HIS A 304 -4.14 5.92 11.49
C HIS A 304 -5.64 5.67 11.68
N THR A 305 -6.01 5.22 12.88
CA THR A 305 -7.40 4.93 13.26
C THR A 305 -7.92 5.89 14.30
N VAL A 306 -7.07 6.28 15.28
CA VAL A 306 -7.48 7.02 16.47
C VAL A 306 -7.55 8.52 16.19
N THR A 307 -8.72 9.12 16.40
CA THR A 307 -8.93 10.59 16.29
C THR A 307 -8.96 11.26 17.65
N ASP A 308 -9.60 10.64 18.64
CA ASP A 308 -9.70 11.17 20.00
C ASP A 308 -9.67 10.04 21.03
N MET A 309 -9.22 10.36 22.25
CA MET A 309 -9.33 9.48 23.40
C MET A 309 -9.85 10.26 24.61
N GLU A 310 -10.75 9.64 25.36
CA GLU A 310 -11.29 10.16 26.60
C GLU A 310 -11.19 9.09 27.69
N THR A 311 -10.97 9.50 28.95
CA THR A 311 -11.06 8.60 30.09
C THR A 311 -12.51 8.16 30.33
N GLY A 312 -12.73 7.08 31.09
CA GLY A 312 -14.09 6.68 31.50
C GLY A 312 -14.85 7.74 32.30
N ALA A 313 -14.15 8.72 32.88
CA ALA A 313 -14.72 9.89 33.52
C ALA A 313 -15.15 10.99 32.53
N GLY A 314 -14.84 10.86 31.24
CA GLY A 314 -15.13 11.83 30.19
C GLY A 314 -14.11 12.96 30.08
N GLU A 315 -12.92 12.80 30.65
CA GLU A 315 -11.84 13.76 30.50
C GLU A 315 -11.08 13.51 29.19
N SER A 316 -10.83 14.59 28.42
CA SER A 316 -10.06 14.48 27.18
C SER A 316 -8.63 14.04 27.47
N TYR A 317 -8.23 12.95 26.85
CA TYR A 317 -6.90 12.38 26.99
C TYR A 317 -6.01 12.67 25.78
N TYR A 318 -6.53 12.51 24.57
CA TYR A 318 -5.81 12.71 23.32
C TYR A 318 -6.73 13.31 22.26
N HIS A 319 -6.17 14.13 21.40
CA HIS A 319 -6.79 14.59 20.17
C HIS A 319 -5.74 14.54 19.08
N GLU A 320 -6.12 13.98 17.93
CA GLU A 320 -5.24 13.82 16.77
C GLU A 320 -4.62 15.16 16.35
N LYS A 321 -3.33 15.12 16.05
CA LYS A 321 -2.53 16.24 15.57
C LYS A 321 -1.76 15.91 14.31
N SER A 322 -2.19 14.89 13.58
CA SER A 322 -1.56 14.49 12.33
C SER A 322 -1.38 15.68 11.40
N LYS A 323 -0.17 15.83 10.88
CA LYS A 323 0.15 16.89 9.93
C LYS A 323 0.58 16.23 8.64
N ALA A 324 -0.17 16.51 7.58
CA ALA A 324 0.25 16.16 6.25
C ALA A 324 1.60 16.85 5.92
N ARG A 325 2.52 16.08 5.32
CA ARG A 325 3.78 16.62 4.84
C ARG A 325 3.90 16.41 3.33
N GLN A 326 4.47 17.38 2.64
CA GLN A 326 4.69 17.28 1.20
C GLN A 326 5.86 16.33 0.93
N VAL A 327 5.59 15.25 0.19
CA VAL A 327 6.59 14.26 -0.24
C VAL A 327 6.91 14.41 -1.71
N PHE A 328 5.88 14.56 -2.54
CA PHE A 328 6.02 14.85 -3.96
C PHE A 328 5.45 16.22 -4.28
N GLY A 329 6.04 16.92 -5.25
CA GLY A 329 5.37 18.07 -5.85
C GLY A 329 4.02 17.66 -6.46
N ALA A 330 3.05 18.58 -6.47
CA ALA A 330 1.73 18.34 -7.03
C ALA A 330 1.76 17.91 -8.51
N ASP A 331 2.79 18.31 -9.24
CA ASP A 331 3.04 17.90 -10.62
C ASP A 331 3.49 16.43 -10.72
N THR A 332 4.43 15.98 -9.87
CA THR A 332 4.83 14.57 -9.80
C THR A 332 3.65 13.70 -9.39
N ALA A 333 2.93 14.09 -8.33
CA ALA A 333 1.78 13.35 -7.85
C ALA A 333 0.74 13.16 -8.96
N TYR A 334 0.43 14.22 -9.70
CA TYR A 334 -0.53 14.16 -10.80
C TYR A 334 -0.02 13.32 -11.98
N ILE A 335 1.26 13.45 -12.38
CA ILE A 335 1.85 12.63 -13.44
C ILE A 335 1.81 11.15 -13.06
N MET A 336 2.25 10.81 -11.84
CA MET A 336 2.21 9.43 -11.34
C MET A 336 0.80 8.87 -11.24
N ASN A 337 -0.16 9.66 -10.78
CA ASN A 337 -1.57 9.32 -10.76
C ASN A 337 -2.06 8.93 -12.18
N ARG A 338 -1.76 9.77 -13.20
CA ARG A 338 -2.14 9.46 -14.58
C ARG A 338 -1.40 8.25 -15.16
N MET A 339 -0.16 8.01 -14.76
CA MET A 339 0.56 6.77 -15.13
C MET A 339 -0.09 5.54 -14.49
N LEU A 340 -0.46 5.60 -13.22
CA LEU A 340 -1.15 4.53 -12.50
C LEU A 340 -2.57 4.27 -13.04
N LYS A 341 -3.23 5.28 -13.61
CA LYS A 341 -4.48 5.10 -14.35
C LYS A 341 -4.31 4.12 -15.51
N THR A 342 -3.22 4.23 -16.27
CA THR A 342 -2.96 3.35 -17.41
C THR A 342 -2.84 1.87 -17.02
N VAL A 343 -2.47 1.57 -15.77
CA VAL A 343 -2.44 0.20 -15.23
C VAL A 343 -3.84 -0.42 -15.16
N VAL A 344 -4.86 0.41 -14.95
CA VAL A 344 -6.28 -0.01 -14.85
C VAL A 344 -7.01 0.09 -16.19
N GLU A 345 -6.41 0.73 -17.19
CA GLU A 345 -6.95 0.84 -18.55
C GLU A 345 -6.68 -0.43 -19.38
N GLU A 346 -7.17 -0.44 -20.63
CA GLU A 346 -6.96 -1.54 -21.56
C GLU A 346 -5.47 -1.86 -21.73
N GLY A 347 -5.14 -3.13 -21.65
CA GLY A 347 -3.76 -3.59 -21.73
C GLY A 347 -2.96 -3.46 -20.43
N GLY A 348 -3.46 -2.82 -19.38
CA GLY A 348 -2.83 -2.75 -18.08
C GLY A 348 -3.03 -4.02 -17.24
N THR A 349 -2.11 -4.27 -16.30
CA THR A 349 -2.15 -5.47 -15.43
C THR A 349 -3.31 -5.44 -14.43
N GLY A 350 -3.80 -4.26 -14.09
CA GLY A 350 -4.89 -4.04 -13.12
C GLY A 350 -6.26 -3.79 -13.76
N ARG A 351 -6.47 -4.17 -15.02
CA ARG A 351 -7.74 -3.90 -15.75
C ARG A 351 -8.99 -4.38 -15.00
N SER A 352 -8.88 -5.47 -14.24
CA SER A 352 -9.98 -6.02 -13.43
C SER A 352 -10.45 -5.11 -12.31
N ALA A 353 -9.67 -4.09 -11.93
CA ALA A 353 -10.04 -3.11 -10.91
C ALA A 353 -10.95 -1.98 -11.44
N ALA A 354 -11.12 -1.86 -12.76
CA ALA A 354 -11.89 -0.78 -13.35
C ALA A 354 -13.39 -0.85 -12.98
N VAL A 355 -13.95 0.28 -12.55
CA VAL A 355 -15.39 0.48 -12.32
C VAL A 355 -15.87 1.57 -13.26
N GLU A 356 -17.00 1.33 -13.92
CA GLU A 356 -17.60 2.33 -14.83
C GLU A 356 -17.98 3.60 -14.07
N GLY A 357 -17.57 4.74 -14.58
CA GLY A 357 -17.88 6.05 -13.98
C GLY A 357 -16.92 6.48 -12.86
N LEU A 358 -15.96 5.65 -12.44
CA LEU A 358 -14.94 6.02 -11.45
C LEU A 358 -13.57 6.27 -12.11
N ASP A 359 -12.88 7.31 -11.67
CA ASP A 359 -11.48 7.57 -12.06
C ASP A 359 -10.55 6.78 -11.14
N ILE A 360 -10.22 5.55 -11.51
CA ILE A 360 -9.40 4.64 -10.71
C ILE A 360 -7.96 4.63 -11.22
N CYS A 361 -7.03 4.72 -10.28
CA CYS A 361 -5.60 4.55 -10.47
C CYS A 361 -5.10 3.44 -9.54
N GLY A 362 -4.10 2.64 -9.95
CA GLY A 362 -3.62 1.60 -9.04
C GLY A 362 -2.47 0.77 -9.61
N LYS A 363 -2.05 -0.21 -8.83
CA LYS A 363 -0.94 -1.09 -9.18
C LYS A 363 -1.16 -2.49 -8.63
N THR A 364 -0.88 -3.50 -9.46
CA THR A 364 -0.79 -4.91 -9.08
C THR A 364 0.57 -5.24 -8.49
N GLY A 365 0.63 -6.14 -7.54
CA GLY A 365 1.85 -6.73 -7.00
C GLY A 365 1.73 -8.24 -6.90
N THR A 366 2.82 -8.94 -7.19
CA THR A 366 2.93 -10.39 -7.05
C THR A 366 4.36 -10.69 -6.68
N SER A 367 4.58 -11.55 -5.68
CA SER A 367 5.91 -12.09 -5.39
C SER A 367 6.31 -13.16 -6.39
N ASP A 368 7.61 -13.44 -6.56
CA ASP A 368 8.14 -14.38 -7.57
C ASP A 368 7.64 -15.81 -7.36
N ASP A 369 7.35 -16.20 -6.13
CA ASP A 369 6.76 -17.49 -5.77
C ASP A 369 5.21 -17.50 -5.89
N PHE A 370 4.62 -16.42 -6.41
CA PHE A 370 3.16 -16.19 -6.50
C PHE A 370 2.43 -16.28 -5.14
N LYS A 371 3.16 -16.11 -4.06
CA LYS A 371 2.63 -16.24 -2.71
C LYS A 371 1.88 -14.99 -2.28
N ASP A 372 2.49 -13.80 -2.47
CA ASP A 372 1.88 -12.52 -2.15
C ASP A 372 1.22 -11.92 -3.38
N ASN A 373 -0.07 -11.61 -3.27
CA ASN A 373 -0.86 -11.00 -4.33
C ASN A 373 -1.50 -9.72 -3.83
N TRP A 374 -1.15 -8.62 -4.47
CA TRP A 374 -1.56 -7.28 -4.12
C TRP A 374 -2.33 -6.58 -5.22
N PHE A 375 -3.27 -5.76 -4.82
CA PHE A 375 -3.71 -4.60 -5.58
C PHE A 375 -3.86 -3.42 -4.64
N ILE A 376 -3.21 -2.30 -4.98
CA ILE A 376 -3.41 -1.03 -4.28
C ILE A 376 -3.96 -0.06 -5.30
N GLY A 377 -5.17 0.44 -5.04
CA GLY A 377 -5.87 1.36 -5.93
C GLY A 377 -6.39 2.58 -5.18
N MET A 378 -6.68 3.59 -5.95
CA MET A 378 -7.16 4.88 -5.46
C MET A 378 -8.32 5.36 -6.32
N THR A 379 -9.25 6.06 -5.67
CA THR A 379 -10.19 7.01 -6.26
C THR A 379 -9.85 8.41 -5.75
N PRO A 380 -10.52 9.47 -6.19
CA PRO A 380 -10.33 10.81 -5.59
C PRO A 380 -10.63 10.87 -4.10
N GLU A 381 -11.38 9.92 -3.55
CA GLU A 381 -11.86 9.91 -2.17
C GLU A 381 -11.19 8.84 -1.31
N TYR A 382 -10.78 7.72 -1.91
CA TYR A 382 -10.33 6.54 -1.19
C TYR A 382 -8.98 6.03 -1.67
N VAL A 383 -8.22 5.45 -0.74
CA VAL A 383 -7.12 4.53 -1.01
C VAL A 383 -7.53 3.17 -0.49
N CYS A 384 -7.48 2.15 -1.32
CA CYS A 384 -7.85 0.80 -0.94
C CYS A 384 -6.75 -0.19 -1.33
N ALA A 385 -6.35 -1.00 -0.37
CA ALA A 385 -5.41 -2.08 -0.57
C ALA A 385 -6.09 -3.43 -0.34
N VAL A 386 -5.76 -4.39 -1.20
CA VAL A 386 -6.20 -5.79 -1.10
C VAL A 386 -4.97 -6.67 -1.22
N TRP A 387 -4.81 -7.59 -0.30
CA TRP A 387 -3.74 -8.58 -0.27
C TRP A 387 -4.26 -9.95 0.11
N TYR A 388 -3.68 -10.99 -0.46
CA TYR A 388 -3.87 -12.36 -0.02
C TYR A 388 -2.62 -13.21 -0.26
N GLU A 389 -2.42 -14.21 0.61
CA GLU A 389 -1.45 -15.28 0.41
C GLU A 389 -2.12 -16.43 -0.34
N PHE A 390 -1.49 -16.87 -1.43
CA PHE A 390 -1.95 -18.00 -2.21
C PHE A 390 -1.00 -19.19 -2.07
N ARG A 391 -1.53 -20.35 -1.70
CA ARG A 391 -0.76 -21.59 -1.59
C ARG A 391 -1.21 -22.58 -2.68
N GLY A 392 -0.37 -22.77 -3.69
CA GLY A 392 -0.48 -23.91 -4.59
C GLY A 392 -0.94 -23.66 -6.03
N GLY A 393 -0.65 -22.52 -6.64
CA GLY A 393 -0.95 -22.35 -8.05
C GLY A 393 -0.64 -20.97 -8.61
N MET A 394 -0.87 -20.78 -9.91
CA MET A 394 -0.80 -19.47 -10.54
C MET A 394 -1.97 -18.62 -10.06
N ALA A 395 -1.67 -17.56 -9.31
CA ALA A 395 -2.66 -16.57 -8.97
C ALA A 395 -2.97 -15.69 -10.18
N GLY A 396 -4.24 -15.40 -10.38
CA GLY A 396 -4.67 -14.36 -11.31
C GLY A 396 -4.60 -12.96 -10.68
N ASN A 397 -5.28 -11.99 -11.27
CA ASN A 397 -5.40 -10.62 -10.75
C ASN A 397 -6.65 -10.46 -9.88
N GLU A 398 -6.94 -11.44 -9.03
CA GLU A 398 -8.16 -11.46 -8.22
C GLU A 398 -8.18 -10.32 -7.19
N SER A 399 -7.03 -9.91 -6.63
CA SER A 399 -6.95 -8.75 -5.74
C SER A 399 -7.51 -7.48 -6.40
N ALA A 400 -7.27 -7.28 -7.70
CA ALA A 400 -7.86 -6.19 -8.47
C ALA A 400 -9.38 -6.34 -8.64
N SER A 401 -9.88 -7.57 -8.78
CA SER A 401 -11.32 -7.85 -8.88
C SER A 401 -12.04 -7.63 -7.55
N VAL A 402 -11.40 -8.02 -6.42
CA VAL A 402 -11.92 -7.74 -5.07
C VAL A 402 -11.94 -6.22 -4.80
N PHE A 403 -10.87 -5.52 -5.16
CA PHE A 403 -10.85 -4.05 -5.11
C PHE A 403 -12.03 -3.44 -5.84
N ARG A 404 -12.31 -3.89 -7.09
CA ARG A 404 -13.46 -3.43 -7.86
C ARG A 404 -14.78 -3.61 -7.09
N LYS A 405 -15.02 -4.82 -6.54
CA LYS A 405 -16.24 -5.09 -5.76
C LYS A 405 -16.35 -4.20 -4.52
N ILE A 406 -15.21 -3.94 -3.83
CA ILE A 406 -15.19 -3.00 -2.72
C ILE A 406 -15.64 -1.61 -3.22
N MET A 407 -15.04 -1.08 -4.28
CA MET A 407 -15.39 0.23 -4.81
C MET A 407 -16.85 0.31 -5.28
N GLU A 408 -17.40 -0.76 -5.90
CA GLU A 408 -18.80 -0.84 -6.31
C GLU A 408 -19.78 -0.78 -5.11
N ASN A 409 -19.35 -1.22 -3.93
CA ASN A 409 -20.16 -1.21 -2.70
C ASN A 409 -20.04 0.09 -1.90
N LEU A 410 -19.06 0.95 -2.19
CA LEU A 410 -18.87 2.20 -1.49
C LEU A 410 -19.69 3.33 -2.11
N LYS A 411 -19.95 4.37 -1.31
CA LYS A 411 -20.54 5.61 -1.80
C LYS A 411 -19.45 6.48 -2.42
N HIS A 412 -19.74 7.07 -3.57
CA HIS A 412 -18.84 7.97 -4.27
C HIS A 412 -19.52 9.30 -4.55
N ASP A 413 -18.79 10.39 -4.33
CA ASP A 413 -19.17 11.69 -4.82
C ASP A 413 -18.82 11.78 -6.33
N LYS A 414 -19.82 11.99 -7.17
CA LYS A 414 -19.67 12.10 -8.63
C LYS A 414 -18.86 13.31 -9.08
N GLU A 415 -18.74 14.30 -8.22
CA GLU A 415 -17.97 15.52 -8.48
C GLU A 415 -16.52 15.42 -7.95
N ALA A 416 -16.22 14.37 -7.21
CA ALA A 416 -14.85 14.16 -6.68
C ALA A 416 -13.86 13.97 -7.83
N ALA A 417 -12.76 14.71 -7.76
CA ALA A 417 -11.69 14.66 -8.77
C ALA A 417 -10.32 14.70 -8.09
N TYR A 418 -9.36 14.04 -8.70
CA TYR A 418 -7.98 14.16 -8.24
C TYR A 418 -7.47 15.59 -8.37
N PRO A 419 -6.66 16.08 -7.42
CA PRO A 419 -6.04 17.39 -7.52
C PRO A 419 -5.21 17.49 -8.81
N ALA A 420 -5.65 18.35 -9.73
CA ALA A 420 -4.88 18.64 -10.94
C ALA A 420 -3.75 19.61 -10.62
N SER A 421 -2.62 19.46 -11.30
CA SER A 421 -1.53 20.42 -11.21
C SER A 421 -1.58 21.41 -12.39
N GLU A 422 -1.63 22.70 -12.08
CA GLU A 422 -1.52 23.75 -13.10
C GLU A 422 -0.17 23.74 -13.85
N ASN A 423 0.85 23.10 -13.26
CA ASN A 423 2.17 22.96 -13.85
C ASN A 423 2.30 21.76 -14.79
N VAL A 424 1.22 20.98 -14.99
CA VAL A 424 1.22 19.81 -15.89
C VAL A 424 0.35 20.08 -17.10
N GLU A 425 0.84 19.66 -18.25
CA GLU A 425 0.11 19.69 -19.52
C GLU A 425 0.18 18.36 -20.26
N LYS A 426 -0.80 18.10 -21.11
CA LYS A 426 -0.76 17.00 -22.08
C LYS A 426 0.10 17.39 -23.26
N GLY A 427 1.01 16.51 -23.67
CA GLY A 427 1.88 16.70 -24.83
C GLY A 427 2.02 15.44 -25.67
N GLY A 428 2.08 15.60 -26.98
CA GLY A 428 2.41 14.48 -27.89
C GLY A 428 3.89 14.12 -27.76
N TYR A 429 4.19 12.82 -27.76
CA TYR A 429 5.58 12.33 -27.85
C TYR A 429 5.75 11.35 -29.02
N CYS A 430 6.94 11.37 -29.61
CA CYS A 430 7.34 10.49 -30.69
C CYS A 430 7.65 9.08 -30.14
N LEU A 431 6.99 8.05 -30.64
CA LEU A 431 7.23 6.66 -30.20
C LEU A 431 8.65 6.17 -30.48
N LYS A 432 9.29 6.72 -31.51
CA LYS A 432 10.65 6.33 -31.88
C LYS A 432 11.73 6.88 -30.94
N THR A 433 11.53 8.10 -30.41
CA THR A 433 12.60 8.83 -29.68
C THR A 433 12.22 9.12 -28.21
N GLY A 434 10.94 9.00 -27.84
CA GLY A 434 10.45 9.42 -26.53
C GLY A 434 10.42 10.94 -26.31
N LEU A 435 10.91 11.72 -27.26
CA LEU A 435 10.94 13.18 -27.19
C LEU A 435 9.59 13.78 -27.57
N LEU A 436 9.35 15.05 -27.21
CA LEU A 436 8.15 15.76 -27.61
C LEU A 436 7.99 15.72 -29.13
N ALA A 437 6.80 15.32 -29.59
CA ALA A 437 6.56 15.13 -31.00
C ALA A 437 6.60 16.46 -31.77
N ASN A 438 7.03 16.41 -33.00
CA ASN A 438 6.87 17.44 -33.98
C ASN A 438 5.84 17.04 -35.07
N GLU A 439 5.51 17.94 -35.99
CA GLU A 439 4.54 17.71 -37.06
C GLU A 439 4.92 16.58 -38.03
N TYR A 440 6.20 16.22 -38.10
CA TYR A 440 6.72 15.16 -38.99
C TYR A 440 6.76 13.76 -38.31
N CYS A 441 6.48 13.66 -37.00
CA CYS A 441 6.45 12.39 -36.31
C CYS A 441 5.26 11.55 -36.79
N LYS A 442 5.55 10.41 -37.42
CA LYS A 442 4.50 9.51 -37.98
C LYS A 442 3.72 8.77 -36.91
N GLU A 443 4.37 8.44 -35.81
CA GLU A 443 3.79 7.68 -34.68
C GLU A 443 3.96 8.48 -33.41
N GLN A 444 2.85 8.83 -32.78
CA GLN A 444 2.81 9.65 -31.55
C GLN A 444 1.75 9.12 -30.60
N LYS A 445 2.03 9.28 -29.32
CA LYS A 445 1.07 9.10 -28.23
C LYS A 445 1.04 10.35 -27.36
N GLN A 446 0.04 10.45 -26.48
CA GLN A 446 -0.07 11.55 -25.53
C GLN A 446 0.54 11.15 -24.17
N GLY A 447 1.19 12.08 -23.51
CA GLY A 447 1.70 11.96 -22.16
C GLY A 447 1.40 13.19 -21.32
N TYR A 448 1.79 13.14 -20.06
CA TYR A 448 1.66 14.26 -19.13
C TYR A 448 3.05 14.76 -18.74
N TYR A 449 3.28 16.06 -18.87
CA TYR A 449 4.59 16.68 -18.71
C TYR A 449 4.49 17.95 -17.89
N ARG A 450 5.54 18.26 -17.12
CA ARG A 450 5.67 19.59 -16.51
C ARG A 450 5.77 20.66 -17.59
N LYS A 451 5.06 21.77 -17.45
CA LYS A 451 5.06 22.87 -18.44
C LYS A 451 6.45 23.46 -18.71
N ASN A 452 7.28 23.54 -17.68
CA ASN A 452 8.64 24.09 -17.78
C ASN A 452 9.70 22.97 -17.90
N ASN A 453 9.36 21.86 -18.54
CA ASN A 453 10.32 20.80 -18.80
C ASN A 453 11.31 21.25 -19.91
N ASN A 454 12.57 20.86 -19.75
CA ASN A 454 13.60 21.06 -20.76
C ASN A 454 13.63 19.92 -21.79
N LEU A 455 12.48 19.29 -22.06
CA LEU A 455 12.41 18.19 -23.02
C LEU A 455 12.61 18.70 -24.44
N ASN A 456 13.56 18.08 -25.13
CA ASN A 456 13.83 18.40 -26.52
C ASN A 456 12.68 17.94 -27.42
N LYS A 457 12.43 18.70 -28.50
CA LYS A 457 11.55 18.24 -29.57
C LYS A 457 12.25 17.18 -30.40
N CYS A 458 11.47 16.23 -30.88
CA CYS A 458 11.95 15.20 -31.78
C CYS A 458 12.41 15.80 -33.11
N GLU A 459 13.57 15.39 -33.58
CA GLU A 459 14.10 15.79 -34.89
C GLU A 459 13.97 14.69 -35.94
N CYS A 460 13.33 13.54 -35.61
CA CYS A 460 13.14 12.49 -36.59
C CYS A 460 12.20 12.93 -37.71
N ASN A 461 12.51 12.51 -38.94
CA ASN A 461 11.78 12.80 -40.17
C ASN A 461 11.77 14.31 -40.61
N ILE A 462 12.54 15.17 -39.98
CA ILE A 462 12.80 16.49 -40.57
C ILE A 462 13.70 16.25 -41.76
N ALA A 463 13.22 16.57 -42.97
CA ALA A 463 14.06 16.53 -44.17
C ALA A 463 15.18 17.55 -43.99
N ARG A 464 16.45 17.09 -43.95
CA ARG A 464 17.62 17.93 -44.02
C ARG A 464 17.87 18.40 -45.45
#